data_a09e2f8a30bc2218a408639bf3c9ba40
#
_entry.id   a09e2f8a30bc2218a408639bf3c9ba40
#
_cell.length_a   1.000
_cell.length_b   1.000
_cell.length_c   1.000
_cell.angle_alpha   90.00
_cell.angle_beta   90.00
_cell.angle_gamma   90.00
#
_symmetry.space_group_name_H-M   'P 1'
#
loop_
_entity.id
_entity.type
_entity.pdbx_description
1 polymer ?
#
loop_
_entity_poly.entity_id
_entity_poly.type
_entity_poly.pdbx_seq_one_letter_code
_entity_poly.pdbx_strand_id
1 'polypeptide(L)'
;MSDSKISQVALVNTGDRKFGVETSIRALEFNPAKSKNVLIKPNFNTADLCPGSTHNDTLVALVEEIWKMGARSVSLGERSYPENRAVMEQKGIIPLMEKLDVRIIDFDKLDEKDWVKVDAANSHWQDGFRVARPILESLWSVI
;
A
#
# COMPACT_ATOMS: atom_id res chain seq x y z
N MET A 1 20.96 -7.45 -28.42
CA MET A 1 19.51 -7.40 -28.59
C MET A 1 18.95 -7.05 -27.23
N SER A 2 18.32 -5.88 -27.09
CA SER A 2 17.72 -5.45 -25.81
C SER A 2 16.46 -6.29 -25.62
N ASP A 3 16.42 -7.14 -24.60
CA ASP A 3 15.18 -7.77 -24.15
C ASP A 3 14.21 -6.66 -23.78
N SER A 4 13.24 -6.41 -24.63
CA SER A 4 12.14 -5.52 -24.33
C SER A 4 11.33 -6.13 -23.19
N LYS A 5 11.52 -5.63 -21.96
CA LYS A 5 10.71 -6.03 -20.83
C LYS A 5 9.27 -5.60 -21.10
N ILE A 6 8.41 -6.55 -21.36
CA ILE A 6 6.97 -6.33 -21.53
C ILE A 6 6.39 -6.21 -20.14
N SER A 7 5.68 -5.10 -19.87
CA SER A 7 4.91 -4.92 -18.64
C SER A 7 3.46 -5.31 -18.89
N GLN A 8 2.86 -6.07 -17.98
CA GLN A 8 1.45 -6.41 -18.00
C GLN A 8 0.66 -5.38 -17.18
N VAL A 9 -0.47 -4.94 -17.71
CA VAL A 9 -1.40 -4.04 -17.03
C VAL A 9 -2.81 -4.64 -17.12
N ALA A 10 -3.48 -4.80 -15.99
CA ALA A 10 -4.88 -5.20 -15.94
C ALA A 10 -5.77 -3.97 -15.86
N LEU A 11 -6.77 -3.89 -16.74
CA LEU A 11 -7.78 -2.84 -16.75
C LEU A 11 -9.17 -3.48 -16.70
N VAL A 12 -9.95 -3.17 -15.66
CA VAL A 12 -11.30 -3.68 -15.45
C VAL A 12 -12.27 -2.51 -15.35
N ASN A 13 -13.24 -2.44 -16.24
CA ASN A 13 -14.32 -1.47 -16.19
C ASN A 13 -15.51 -2.04 -15.40
N THR A 14 -15.78 -1.51 -14.22
CA THR A 14 -16.84 -1.99 -13.34
C THR A 14 -17.29 -0.91 -12.35
N GLY A 15 -18.54 -0.99 -11.89
CA GLY A 15 -19.06 -0.22 -10.76
C GLY A 15 -18.88 -0.93 -9.40
N ASP A 16 -18.48 -2.19 -9.40
CA ASP A 16 -18.24 -3.00 -8.21
C ASP A 16 -16.73 -3.03 -7.87
N ARG A 17 -16.35 -2.40 -6.77
CA ARG A 17 -14.94 -2.28 -6.35
C ARG A 17 -14.31 -3.61 -6.00
N LYS A 18 -15.06 -4.47 -5.31
CA LYS A 18 -14.57 -5.80 -4.92
C LYS A 18 -14.29 -6.64 -6.17
N PHE A 19 -15.27 -6.74 -7.06
CA PHE A 19 -15.12 -7.45 -8.33
C PHE A 19 -13.95 -6.87 -9.16
N GLY A 20 -13.81 -5.54 -9.19
CA GLY A 20 -12.73 -4.87 -9.90
C GLY A 20 -11.36 -5.27 -9.39
N VAL A 21 -11.14 -5.22 -8.08
CA VAL A 21 -9.87 -5.61 -7.43
C VAL A 21 -9.56 -7.09 -7.69
N GLU A 22 -10.51 -7.99 -7.39
CA GLU A 22 -10.34 -9.43 -7.56
C GLU A 22 -10.00 -9.79 -9.01
N THR A 23 -10.72 -9.19 -9.97
CA THR A 23 -10.53 -9.49 -11.40
C THR A 23 -9.20 -8.93 -11.92
N SER A 24 -8.81 -7.74 -11.49
CA SER A 24 -7.54 -7.13 -11.89
C SER A 24 -6.35 -7.97 -11.40
N ILE A 25 -6.39 -8.43 -10.15
CA ILE A 25 -5.32 -9.27 -9.57
C ILE A 25 -5.21 -10.59 -10.33
N ARG A 26 -6.35 -11.25 -10.59
CA ARG A 26 -6.36 -12.54 -11.34
C ARG A 26 -5.85 -12.39 -12.77
N ALA A 27 -6.16 -11.28 -13.43
CA ALA A 27 -5.73 -11.05 -14.81
C ALA A 27 -4.20 -10.89 -14.96
N LEU A 28 -3.49 -10.57 -13.90
CA LEU A 28 -2.02 -10.46 -13.93
C LEU A 28 -1.30 -11.81 -13.87
N GLU A 29 -2.00 -12.92 -13.58
CA GLU A 29 -1.46 -14.29 -13.51
C GLU A 29 -0.17 -14.43 -12.66
N PHE A 30 0.02 -13.51 -11.73
CA PHE A 30 1.21 -13.41 -10.89
C PHE A 30 0.82 -13.29 -9.42
N ASN A 31 1.48 -14.06 -8.56
CA ASN A 31 1.25 -14.00 -7.11
C ASN A 31 2.49 -13.45 -6.38
N PRO A 32 2.55 -12.12 -6.15
CA PRO A 32 3.68 -11.49 -5.46
C PRO A 32 3.62 -11.70 -3.94
N ALA A 33 2.46 -12.05 -3.36
CA ALA A 33 2.23 -12.05 -1.92
C ALA A 33 2.59 -13.38 -1.23
N LYS A 34 2.65 -14.49 -1.96
CA LYS A 34 2.81 -15.84 -1.38
C LYS A 34 4.03 -15.94 -0.46
N SER A 35 3.78 -16.25 0.80
CA SER A 35 4.79 -16.39 1.87
C SER A 35 5.62 -15.12 2.12
N LYS A 36 5.12 -13.94 1.74
CA LYS A 36 5.78 -12.64 1.94
C LYS A 36 5.13 -11.82 3.05
N ASN A 37 5.92 -10.90 3.61
CA ASN A 37 5.39 -9.80 4.41
C ASN A 37 4.98 -8.70 3.43
N VAL A 38 3.72 -8.32 3.44
CA VAL A 38 3.16 -7.32 2.52
C VAL A 38 2.89 -6.03 3.27
N LEU A 39 3.35 -4.92 2.72
CA LEU A 39 3.00 -3.58 3.17
C LEU A 39 2.10 -2.92 2.13
N ILE A 40 0.91 -2.51 2.53
CA ILE A 40 0.00 -1.70 1.74
C ILE A 40 0.23 -0.24 2.10
N LYS A 41 0.44 0.59 1.08
CA LYS A 41 0.49 2.04 1.22
C LYS A 41 -0.70 2.66 0.50
N PRO A 42 -1.82 2.92 1.19
CA PRO A 42 -2.96 3.59 0.58
C PRO A 42 -2.65 5.07 0.35
N ASN A 43 -3.58 5.78 -0.28
CA ASN A 43 -3.58 7.23 -0.30
C ASN A 43 -4.52 7.76 0.78
N PHE A 44 -4.00 8.05 1.96
CA PHE A 44 -4.71 8.67 3.09
C PHE A 44 -4.03 9.97 3.55
N ASN A 45 -3.58 10.77 2.60
CA ASN A 45 -2.95 12.05 2.92
C ASN A 45 -3.82 12.94 3.82
N THR A 46 -5.14 12.88 3.59
CA THR A 46 -6.18 13.54 4.39
C THR A 46 -7.36 12.60 4.57
N ALA A 47 -8.36 13.01 5.36
CA ALA A 47 -9.62 12.28 5.54
C ALA A 47 -10.63 12.48 4.39
N ASP A 48 -10.22 13.03 3.27
CA ASP A 48 -11.06 13.25 2.10
C ASP A 48 -11.74 11.97 1.63
N LEU A 49 -12.92 12.13 1.04
CA LEU A 49 -13.61 11.02 0.42
C LEU A 49 -12.96 10.64 -0.93
N CYS A 50 -13.22 9.44 -1.40
CA CYS A 50 -12.88 9.02 -2.75
C CYS A 50 -13.53 9.98 -3.78
N PRO A 51 -12.79 10.42 -4.83
CA PRO A 51 -11.47 9.96 -5.28
C PRO A 51 -10.27 10.69 -4.66
N GLY A 52 -10.45 11.63 -3.75
CA GLY A 52 -9.36 12.35 -3.09
C GLY A 52 -8.47 11.43 -2.24
N SER A 53 -9.02 10.33 -1.73
CA SER A 53 -8.26 9.27 -1.06
C SER A 53 -8.77 7.88 -1.40
N THR A 54 -8.02 6.85 -1.04
CA THR A 54 -8.39 5.44 -1.25
C THR A 54 -9.73 5.12 -0.60
N HIS A 55 -10.63 4.47 -1.35
CA HIS A 55 -11.93 4.02 -0.86
C HIS A 55 -11.77 2.80 0.05
N ASN A 56 -12.52 2.77 1.17
CA ASN A 56 -12.43 1.68 2.15
C ASN A 56 -12.74 0.31 1.52
N ASP A 57 -13.75 0.20 0.66
CA ASP A 57 -14.10 -1.07 0.00
C ASP A 57 -12.96 -1.58 -0.89
N THR A 58 -12.26 -0.67 -1.59
CA THR A 58 -11.09 -1.04 -2.40
C THR A 58 -9.96 -1.59 -1.52
N LEU A 59 -9.70 -0.93 -0.40
CA LEU A 59 -8.69 -1.37 0.56
C LEU A 59 -9.05 -2.73 1.16
N VAL A 60 -10.28 -2.90 1.62
CA VAL A 60 -10.77 -4.18 2.18
C VAL A 60 -10.64 -5.30 1.17
N ALA A 61 -11.12 -5.10 -0.06
CA ALA A 61 -11.02 -6.09 -1.12
C ALA A 61 -9.57 -6.49 -1.43
N LEU A 62 -8.65 -5.49 -1.46
CA LEU A 62 -7.22 -5.73 -1.68
C LEU A 62 -6.61 -6.56 -0.54
N VAL A 63 -6.90 -6.22 0.72
CA VAL A 63 -6.41 -6.97 1.89
C VAL A 63 -6.90 -8.43 1.85
N GLU A 64 -8.20 -8.63 1.58
CA GLU A 64 -8.79 -9.96 1.46
C GLU A 64 -8.08 -10.80 0.37
N GLU A 65 -7.81 -10.22 -0.79
CA GLU A 65 -7.09 -10.90 -1.87
C GLU A 65 -5.64 -11.20 -1.50
N ILE A 66 -4.92 -10.29 -0.85
CA ILE A 66 -3.55 -10.51 -0.38
C ILE A 66 -3.50 -11.69 0.60
N TRP A 67 -4.46 -11.81 1.52
CA TRP A 67 -4.56 -12.98 2.40
C TRP A 67 -4.86 -14.26 1.63
N LYS A 68 -5.78 -14.26 0.66
CA LYS A 68 -6.07 -15.40 -0.22
C LYS A 68 -4.84 -15.83 -1.04
N MET A 69 -3.99 -14.88 -1.41
CA MET A 69 -2.72 -15.13 -2.10
C MET A 69 -1.66 -15.80 -1.19
N GLY A 70 -1.93 -15.96 0.10
CA GLY A 70 -1.05 -16.63 1.05
C GLY A 70 0.08 -15.76 1.59
N ALA A 71 -0.17 -14.48 1.81
CA ALA A 71 0.76 -13.60 2.52
C ALA A 71 1.09 -14.16 3.91
N ARG A 72 2.33 -13.93 4.37
CA ARG A 72 2.76 -14.30 5.72
C ARG A 72 2.24 -13.31 6.75
N SER A 73 2.26 -12.04 6.42
CA SER A 73 1.72 -10.93 7.20
C SER A 73 1.28 -9.80 6.28
N VAL A 74 0.29 -9.03 6.72
CA VAL A 74 -0.15 -7.83 6.04
C VAL A 74 -0.03 -6.65 6.99
N SER A 75 0.56 -5.57 6.51
CA SER A 75 0.64 -4.30 7.23
C SER A 75 0.12 -3.18 6.35
N LEU A 76 -0.43 -2.14 6.97
CA LEU A 76 -0.83 -0.90 6.34
C LEU A 76 0.06 0.21 6.89
N GLY A 77 0.82 0.88 6.03
CA GLY A 77 1.71 1.98 6.41
C GLY A 77 1.29 3.28 5.76
N GLU A 78 1.18 4.35 6.55
CA GLU A 78 0.80 5.65 6.03
C GLU A 78 1.36 6.78 6.89
N ARG A 79 1.41 7.96 6.26
CA ARG A 79 1.65 9.26 6.84
C ARG A 79 0.59 10.22 6.32
N SER A 80 -0.04 11.00 7.20
CA SER A 80 -1.17 11.84 6.85
C SER A 80 -1.06 13.25 7.45
N TYR A 81 -1.89 14.17 6.97
CA TYR A 81 -2.01 15.50 7.53
C TYR A 81 -3.47 15.74 7.99
N PRO A 82 -3.70 16.31 9.16
CA PRO A 82 -2.72 16.82 10.14
C PRO A 82 -2.01 15.73 10.95
N GLU A 83 -2.65 14.61 11.22
CA GLU A 83 -2.10 13.48 11.96
C GLU A 83 -2.68 12.16 11.45
N ASN A 84 -1.81 11.19 11.18
CA ASN A 84 -2.19 9.93 10.56
C ASN A 84 -3.27 9.17 11.35
N ARG A 85 -3.13 9.08 12.67
CA ARG A 85 -4.10 8.38 13.50
C ARG A 85 -5.49 9.01 13.42
N ALA A 86 -5.58 10.34 13.50
CA ALA A 86 -6.86 11.07 13.40
C ALA A 86 -7.54 10.84 12.05
N VAL A 87 -6.76 10.86 10.95
CA VAL A 87 -7.27 10.56 9.60
C VAL A 87 -7.81 9.13 9.53
N MET A 88 -7.09 8.15 10.05
CA MET A 88 -7.52 6.75 10.05
C MET A 88 -8.76 6.51 10.91
N GLU A 89 -8.87 7.19 12.05
CA GLU A 89 -10.07 7.15 12.92
C GLU A 89 -11.28 7.75 12.19
N GLN A 90 -11.14 8.94 11.62
CA GLN A 90 -12.20 9.60 10.87
C GLN A 90 -12.71 8.78 9.69
N LYS A 91 -11.82 8.08 9.01
CA LYS A 91 -12.13 7.19 7.87
C LYS A 91 -12.64 5.81 8.32
N GLY A 92 -12.63 5.50 9.61
CA GLY A 92 -13.02 4.18 10.13
C GLY A 92 -12.06 3.05 9.75
N ILE A 93 -10.80 3.36 9.47
CA ILE A 93 -9.80 2.38 9.00
C ILE A 93 -9.35 1.47 10.13
N ILE A 94 -9.16 2.00 11.34
CA ILE A 94 -8.61 1.23 12.47
C ILE A 94 -9.42 -0.04 12.73
N PRO A 95 -10.74 0.01 12.98
CA PRO A 95 -11.51 -1.21 13.24
C PRO A 95 -11.60 -2.15 12.03
N LEU A 96 -11.49 -1.63 10.80
CA LEU A 96 -11.42 -2.47 9.60
C LEU A 96 -10.12 -3.28 9.54
N MET A 97 -8.99 -2.65 9.84
CA MET A 97 -7.69 -3.31 9.82
C MET A 97 -7.56 -4.34 10.95
N GLU A 98 -8.07 -4.02 12.14
CA GLU A 98 -8.15 -4.97 13.26
C GLU A 98 -8.96 -6.22 12.88
N LYS A 99 -10.14 -6.04 12.27
CA LYS A 99 -10.98 -7.15 11.81
C LYS A 99 -10.31 -8.02 10.74
N LEU A 100 -9.46 -7.44 9.93
CA LEU A 100 -8.76 -8.12 8.84
C LEU A 100 -7.36 -8.65 9.22
N ASP A 101 -6.98 -8.59 10.49
CA ASP A 101 -5.66 -8.97 11.00
C ASP A 101 -4.52 -8.24 10.28
N VAL A 102 -4.68 -6.93 10.10
CA VAL A 102 -3.69 -6.05 9.45
C VAL A 102 -3.05 -5.14 10.47
N ARG A 103 -1.72 -5.20 10.58
CA ARG A 103 -0.96 -4.31 11.45
C ARG A 103 -0.87 -2.90 10.84
N ILE A 104 -1.24 -1.87 11.60
CA ILE A 104 -1.03 -0.46 11.21
C ILE A 104 0.38 -0.02 11.63
N ILE A 105 1.10 0.60 10.70
CA ILE A 105 2.41 1.25 10.91
C ILE A 105 2.23 2.74 10.65
N ASP A 106 2.27 3.52 11.71
CA ASP A 106 2.17 4.96 11.64
C ASP A 106 3.56 5.57 11.33
N PHE A 107 3.74 6.06 10.11
CA PHE A 107 5.02 6.64 9.68
C PHE A 107 5.33 7.96 10.38
N ASP A 108 4.35 8.65 10.96
CA ASP A 108 4.59 9.85 11.76
C ASP A 108 5.20 9.53 13.14
N LYS A 109 5.10 8.29 13.58
CA LYS A 109 5.62 7.82 14.87
C LYS A 109 6.94 7.05 14.73
N LEU A 110 7.52 6.98 13.53
CA LEU A 110 8.80 6.32 13.30
C LEU A 110 9.95 7.14 13.90
N ASP A 111 10.88 6.46 14.55
CA ASP A 111 12.13 7.06 15.03
C ASP A 111 13.06 7.42 13.87
N GLU A 112 14.03 8.30 14.13
CA GLU A 112 15.02 8.74 13.13
C GLU A 112 15.79 7.55 12.52
N LYS A 113 16.10 6.52 13.29
CA LYS A 113 16.77 5.28 12.85
C LYS A 113 15.94 4.45 11.84
N ASP A 114 14.63 4.68 11.81
CA ASP A 114 13.69 3.96 10.93
C ASP A 114 13.50 4.66 9.57
N TRP A 115 14.26 5.72 9.33
CA TRP A 115 14.33 6.40 8.05
C TRP A 115 15.65 6.13 7.36
N VAL A 116 15.61 5.64 6.15
CA VAL A 116 16.79 5.34 5.34
C VAL A 116 16.98 6.43 4.31
N LYS A 117 18.16 7.07 4.30
CA LYS A 117 18.53 8.02 3.24
C LYS A 117 18.82 7.25 1.97
N VAL A 118 18.23 7.69 0.87
CA VAL A 118 18.47 7.17 -0.47
C VAL A 118 19.07 8.29 -1.31
N ASP A 119 20.25 8.05 -1.86
CA ASP A 119 20.88 8.98 -2.76
C ASP A 119 20.22 8.90 -4.15
N ALA A 120 19.96 10.07 -4.74
CA ALA A 120 19.26 10.18 -6.01
C ALA A 120 20.02 11.14 -6.95
N ALA A 121 21.19 10.70 -7.40
CA ALA A 121 22.16 11.51 -8.15
C ALA A 121 21.60 12.21 -9.40
N ASN A 122 20.52 11.68 -9.99
CA ASN A 122 19.88 12.24 -11.19
C ASN A 122 18.47 12.76 -10.94
N SER A 123 18.13 13.11 -9.70
CA SER A 123 16.81 13.64 -9.34
C SER A 123 16.88 15.13 -8.99
N HIS A 124 15.71 15.76 -8.93
CA HIS A 124 15.59 17.13 -8.40
C HIS A 124 15.90 17.22 -6.88
N TRP A 125 16.05 16.10 -6.20
CA TRP A 125 16.38 15.98 -4.79
C TRP A 125 17.90 15.84 -4.62
N GLN A 126 18.62 16.94 -4.75
CA GLN A 126 20.11 16.96 -4.76
C GLN A 126 20.71 16.33 -3.49
N ASP A 127 20.03 16.46 -2.35
CA ASP A 127 20.46 15.87 -1.07
C ASP A 127 19.93 14.45 -0.83
N GLY A 128 19.31 13.82 -1.84
CA GLY A 128 18.61 12.57 -1.71
C GLY A 128 17.24 12.72 -1.03
N PHE A 129 16.63 11.61 -0.69
CA PHE A 129 15.36 11.58 0.04
C PHE A 129 15.38 10.47 1.09
N ARG A 130 14.39 10.48 1.98
CA ARG A 130 14.28 9.49 3.05
C ARG A 130 13.09 8.57 2.80
N VAL A 131 13.32 7.29 2.98
CA VAL A 131 12.30 6.24 2.86
C VAL A 131 12.13 5.57 4.21
N ALA A 132 10.88 5.36 4.61
CA ALA A 132 10.59 4.62 5.83
C ALA A 132 11.11 3.17 5.68
N ARG A 133 11.90 2.71 6.65
CA ARG A 133 12.51 1.37 6.67
C ARG A 133 11.50 0.24 6.43
N PRO A 134 10.28 0.27 7.00
CA PRO A 134 9.26 -0.75 6.71
C PRO A 134 8.92 -0.91 5.22
N ILE A 135 9.07 0.16 4.41
CA ILE A 135 8.86 0.08 2.96
C ILE A 135 9.97 -0.72 2.28
N LEU A 136 11.22 -0.55 2.73
CA LEU A 136 12.38 -1.23 2.16
C LEU A 136 12.50 -2.70 2.61
N GLU A 137 12.04 -3.00 3.80
CA GLU A 137 12.07 -4.34 4.40
C GLU A 137 10.88 -5.20 3.98
N SER A 138 9.77 -4.59 3.62
CA SER A 138 8.67 -5.29 2.97
C SER A 138 9.05 -5.51 1.51
N LEU A 139 9.24 -6.75 1.14
CA LEU A 139 9.67 -7.14 -0.22
C LEU A 139 8.68 -6.74 -1.33
N TRP A 140 7.51 -6.19 -0.96
CA TRP A 140 6.48 -5.74 -1.90
C TRP A 140 5.63 -4.64 -1.26
N SER A 141 5.76 -3.44 -1.76
CA SER A 141 4.79 -2.38 -1.52
C SER A 141 3.69 -2.51 -2.56
N VAL A 142 2.47 -2.70 -2.12
CA VAL A 142 1.30 -2.62 -2.99
C VAL A 142 0.72 -1.21 -2.80
N ILE A 143 0.55 -0.51 -3.88
CA ILE A 143 0.03 0.86 -3.94
C ILE A 143 -1.47 0.88 -3.66
#